data_a70ad14aa7d9474a5e14556c850bb63d
#
_entry.id   a70ad14aa7d9474a5e14556c850bb63d
#
_cell.length_a   1.000
_cell.length_b   1.000
_cell.length_c   1.000
_cell.angle_alpha   90.00
_cell.angle_beta   90.00
_cell.angle_gamma   90.00
#
_symmetry.space_group_name_H-M   'P 1'
#
loop_
_entity.id
_entity.type
_entity.pdbx_description
1 polymer ?
#
loop_
_entity_poly.entity_id
_entity_poly.type
_entity_poly.pdbx_seq_one_letter_code
_entity_poly.pdbx_strand_id
1 'polypeptide(L)'
;MEWVELSTTRTRDLVEGISSLSTGALWNGISLHLAHAPSNEIPEGYVLNHALVLTTGGPRSCEHYLPGGGWKASSTAPMSLRFFPARMPYATRWRGTVDAIAVEITPEFVAAIRGPDEMKGTEFHHWSSGENALLAQTVIALANDARAGSPAGRLYGECLGVAIVAELLRQCSTDRNRKRVCQGVCRRSVSMVFSTTFDPISRAISPC
;
A
#
# COMPACT_ATOMS: atom_id res chain seq x y z
N MET A 1 6.75 -13.69 -7.12
CA MET A 1 5.54 -13.04 -6.53
C MET A 1 4.30 -13.66 -7.15
N GLU A 2 3.62 -14.50 -6.38
CA GLU A 2 2.47 -15.27 -6.87
C GLU A 2 1.18 -14.44 -6.87
N TRP A 3 0.50 -14.44 -8.01
CA TRP A 3 -0.75 -13.76 -8.28
C TRP A 3 -1.84 -14.76 -8.63
N VAL A 4 -3.01 -14.60 -8.02
CA VAL A 4 -4.20 -15.38 -8.32
C VAL A 4 -5.24 -14.49 -9.01
N GLU A 5 -5.56 -14.79 -10.25
CA GLU A 5 -6.59 -14.09 -11.02
C GLU A 5 -7.99 -14.55 -10.61
N LEU A 6 -8.88 -13.61 -10.27
CA LEU A 6 -10.21 -13.95 -9.77
C LEU A 6 -11.13 -14.57 -10.83
N SER A 7 -11.00 -14.15 -12.08
CA SER A 7 -11.86 -14.63 -13.17
C SER A 7 -11.60 -16.08 -13.56
N THR A 8 -10.34 -16.53 -13.44
CA THR A 8 -9.89 -17.86 -13.92
C THR A 8 -9.35 -18.75 -12.81
N THR A 9 -9.16 -18.21 -11.62
CA THR A 9 -8.46 -18.86 -10.48
C THR A 9 -7.06 -19.38 -10.84
N ARG A 10 -6.48 -18.86 -11.93
CA ARG A 10 -5.12 -19.21 -12.35
C ARG A 10 -4.10 -18.47 -11.51
N THR A 11 -3.07 -19.20 -11.09
CA THR A 11 -1.89 -18.63 -10.43
C THR A 11 -0.82 -18.38 -11.49
N ARG A 12 -0.18 -17.21 -11.42
CA ARG A 12 0.99 -16.86 -12.24
C ARG A 12 2.01 -16.10 -11.42
N ASP A 13 3.26 -16.13 -11.84
CA ASP A 13 4.29 -15.28 -11.24
C ASP A 13 4.30 -13.91 -11.93
N LEU A 14 4.03 -12.85 -11.19
CA LEU A 14 4.01 -11.47 -11.71
C LEU A 14 5.39 -10.93 -12.08
N VAL A 15 6.46 -11.53 -11.56
CA VAL A 15 7.84 -11.07 -11.80
C VAL A 15 8.59 -11.97 -12.79
N GLU A 16 7.96 -13.05 -13.26
CA GLU A 16 8.55 -13.91 -14.27
C GLU A 16 8.80 -13.13 -15.57
N GLY A 17 10.00 -13.21 -16.09
CA GLY A 17 10.42 -12.53 -17.33
C GLY A 17 10.65 -11.03 -17.21
N ILE A 18 10.34 -10.38 -16.09
CA ILE A 18 10.56 -8.95 -15.87
C ILE A 18 11.50 -8.64 -14.72
N SER A 19 11.81 -9.62 -13.86
CA SER A 19 12.75 -9.43 -12.74
C SER A 19 14.18 -9.68 -13.20
N SER A 20 15.05 -8.71 -12.96
CA SER A 20 16.50 -8.85 -13.18
C SER A 20 17.23 -9.47 -11.99
N LEU A 21 16.62 -9.46 -10.81
CA LEU A 21 17.11 -10.10 -9.59
C LEU A 21 15.92 -10.56 -8.76
N SER A 22 16.00 -11.79 -8.26
CA SER A 22 15.03 -12.32 -7.30
C SER A 22 15.79 -13.04 -6.20
N THR A 23 15.59 -12.69 -4.95
CA THR A 23 16.36 -13.25 -3.82
C THR A 23 15.86 -14.62 -3.38
N GLY A 24 14.66 -15.02 -3.81
CA GLY A 24 14.09 -16.32 -3.43
C GLY A 24 14.07 -16.51 -1.91
N ALA A 25 14.67 -17.61 -1.44
CA ALA A 25 14.73 -17.98 -0.03
C ALA A 25 15.97 -17.43 0.72
N LEU A 26 16.58 -16.33 0.24
CA LEU A 26 17.77 -15.76 0.87
C LEU A 26 17.50 -15.33 2.31
N TRP A 27 16.31 -14.76 2.55
CA TRP A 27 15.84 -14.33 3.87
C TRP A 27 14.55 -15.07 4.24
N ASN A 28 14.31 -15.24 5.55
CA ASN A 28 13.11 -15.92 6.01
C ASN A 28 11.87 -15.02 5.94
N GLY A 29 10.84 -15.46 5.23
CA GLY A 29 9.57 -14.76 5.12
C GLY A 29 9.59 -13.46 4.30
N ILE A 30 10.73 -13.13 3.67
CA ILE A 30 10.91 -11.96 2.82
C ILE A 30 11.59 -12.38 1.54
N SER A 31 11.14 -11.84 0.42
CA SER A 31 11.87 -11.87 -0.85
C SER A 31 11.85 -10.52 -1.53
N LEU A 32 12.83 -10.27 -2.39
CA LEU A 32 13.00 -9.02 -3.12
C LEU A 32 13.13 -9.32 -4.61
N HIS A 33 12.48 -8.48 -5.41
CA HIS A 33 12.51 -8.55 -6.86
C HIS A 33 12.84 -7.17 -7.43
N LEU A 34 13.84 -7.11 -8.31
CA LEU A 34 14.13 -5.91 -9.11
C LEU A 34 13.44 -6.08 -10.47
N ALA A 35 12.39 -5.33 -10.70
CA ALA A 35 11.56 -5.46 -11.88
C ALA A 35 11.77 -4.31 -12.87
N HIS A 36 11.83 -4.68 -14.15
CA HIS A 36 11.80 -3.79 -15.30
C HIS A 36 10.57 -4.18 -16.13
N ALA A 37 9.41 -3.59 -15.81
CA ALA A 37 8.13 -4.01 -16.32
C ALA A 37 7.67 -3.15 -17.50
N PRO A 38 7.52 -3.71 -18.72
CA PRO A 38 6.93 -3.00 -19.86
C PRO A 38 5.46 -2.68 -19.58
N SER A 39 4.84 -1.88 -20.48
CA SER A 39 3.40 -1.60 -20.41
C SER A 39 2.61 -2.88 -20.23
N ASN A 40 1.72 -2.90 -19.24
CA ASN A 40 0.93 -4.08 -18.94
C ASN A 40 -0.40 -3.72 -18.29
N GLU A 41 -1.31 -4.70 -18.29
CA GLU A 41 -2.52 -4.71 -17.50
C GLU A 41 -2.58 -6.03 -16.72
N ILE A 42 -2.73 -5.91 -15.40
CA ILE A 42 -2.93 -7.04 -14.50
C ILE A 42 -4.43 -7.05 -14.19
N PRO A 43 -5.17 -8.09 -14.62
CA PRO A 43 -6.60 -8.21 -14.36
C PRO A 43 -6.89 -8.32 -12.87
N GLU A 44 -8.15 -8.27 -12.48
CA GLU A 44 -8.52 -8.35 -11.07
C GLU A 44 -8.11 -9.68 -10.44
N GLY A 45 -7.41 -9.58 -9.33
CA GLY A 45 -6.86 -10.71 -8.60
C GLY A 45 -6.19 -10.26 -7.30
N TYR A 46 -5.39 -11.11 -6.69
CA TYR A 46 -4.68 -10.80 -5.45
C TYR A 46 -3.31 -11.48 -5.39
N VAL A 47 -2.39 -10.88 -4.65
CA VAL A 47 -1.11 -11.52 -4.28
C VAL A 47 -1.32 -12.43 -3.08
N LEU A 48 -0.59 -13.56 -3.02
CA LEU A 48 -0.64 -14.48 -1.88
C LEU A 48 0.04 -13.91 -0.64
N ASN A 49 1.15 -13.21 -0.84
CA ASN A 49 1.90 -12.52 0.21
C ASN A 49 1.68 -11.01 0.13
N HIS A 50 1.99 -10.27 1.18
CA HIS A 50 2.00 -8.81 1.11
C HIS A 50 3.09 -8.34 0.15
N ALA A 51 2.82 -7.29 -0.62
CA ALA A 51 3.80 -6.70 -1.53
C ALA A 51 3.95 -5.20 -1.27
N LEU A 52 5.18 -4.77 -0.99
CA LEU A 52 5.58 -3.37 -0.92
C LEU A 52 6.39 -3.05 -2.18
N VAL A 53 5.91 -2.11 -2.98
CA VAL A 53 6.52 -1.76 -4.27
C VAL A 53 7.03 -0.33 -4.21
N LEU A 54 8.33 -0.16 -4.39
CA LEU A 54 9.00 1.13 -4.56
C LEU A 54 9.24 1.36 -6.05
N THR A 55 8.66 2.39 -6.62
CA THR A 55 8.96 2.81 -7.99
C THR A 55 10.30 3.54 -8.02
N THR A 56 11.23 3.11 -8.87
CA THR A 56 12.55 3.73 -9.04
C THR A 56 12.66 4.50 -10.35
N GLY A 57 11.84 4.17 -11.35
CA GLY A 57 11.80 4.84 -12.65
C GLY A 57 10.53 4.52 -13.42
N GLY A 58 10.28 5.26 -14.51
CA GLY A 58 9.16 4.99 -15.42
C GLY A 58 8.13 6.11 -15.54
N PRO A 59 6.93 5.81 -16.10
CA PRO A 59 5.88 6.79 -16.30
C PRO A 59 5.38 7.36 -14.97
N ARG A 60 4.87 8.59 -15.01
CA ARG A 60 4.45 9.31 -13.80
C ARG A 60 3.10 8.87 -13.24
N SER A 61 2.37 8.04 -13.95
CA SER A 61 1.05 7.56 -13.50
C SER A 61 0.78 6.13 -13.91
N CYS A 62 0.08 5.41 -13.06
CA CYS A 62 -0.61 4.18 -13.36
C CYS A 62 -2.06 4.28 -12.90
N GLU A 63 -2.90 3.39 -13.34
CA GLU A 63 -4.26 3.25 -12.85
C GLU A 63 -4.39 1.96 -12.06
N HIS A 64 -5.13 2.02 -10.98
CA HIS A 64 -5.46 0.86 -10.17
C HIS A 64 -6.96 0.82 -9.87
N TYR A 65 -7.47 -0.36 -9.75
CA TYR A 65 -8.84 -0.64 -9.37
C TYR A 65 -8.86 -1.33 -8.01
N LEU A 66 -9.74 -0.86 -7.15
CA LEU A 66 -10.06 -1.52 -5.89
C LEU A 66 -11.55 -1.82 -5.86
N PRO A 67 -11.98 -2.96 -5.33
CA PRO A 67 -13.39 -3.32 -5.23
C PRO A 67 -14.22 -2.21 -4.58
N GLY A 68 -15.33 -1.82 -5.23
CA GLY A 68 -16.19 -0.72 -4.79
C GLY A 68 -15.69 0.69 -5.03
N GLY A 69 -14.46 0.88 -5.55
CA GLY A 69 -13.84 2.19 -5.75
C GLY A 69 -13.62 2.62 -7.20
N GLY A 70 -13.77 1.70 -8.17
CA GLY A 70 -13.48 1.95 -9.58
C GLY A 70 -12.00 2.19 -9.88
N TRP A 71 -11.69 2.51 -11.14
CA TRP A 71 -10.33 2.84 -11.58
C TRP A 71 -9.92 4.22 -11.10
N LYS A 72 -8.73 4.32 -10.52
CA LYS A 72 -8.14 5.56 -10.02
C LYS A 72 -6.70 5.68 -10.49
N ALA A 73 -6.34 6.88 -10.95
CA ALA A 73 -4.95 7.19 -11.25
C ALA A 73 -4.15 7.34 -9.94
N SER A 74 -2.94 6.82 -9.94
CA SER A 74 -1.97 7.00 -8.86
C SER A 74 -0.60 7.38 -9.41
N SER A 75 0.17 8.11 -8.62
CA SER A 75 1.53 8.47 -8.99
C SER A 75 2.43 7.24 -9.03
N THR A 76 3.27 7.19 -10.06
CA THR A 76 4.43 6.29 -10.17
C THR A 76 5.74 7.08 -10.24
N ALA A 77 5.74 8.29 -9.70
CA ALA A 77 6.98 9.07 -9.60
C ALA A 77 8.08 8.25 -8.90
N PRO A 78 9.35 8.46 -9.24
CA PRO A 78 10.45 7.85 -8.51
C PRO A 78 10.31 8.08 -7.01
N MET A 79 10.63 7.10 -6.21
CA MET A 79 10.47 7.04 -4.75
C MET A 79 9.03 6.93 -4.25
N SER A 80 8.02 6.78 -5.14
CA SER A 80 6.66 6.47 -4.70
C SER A 80 6.54 5.01 -4.24
N LEU A 81 5.85 4.85 -3.11
CA LEU A 81 5.59 3.54 -2.50
C LEU A 81 4.13 3.14 -2.71
N ARG A 82 3.90 1.86 -2.91
CA ARG A 82 2.58 1.23 -2.95
C ARG A 82 2.62 -0.05 -2.14
N PHE A 83 1.56 -0.28 -1.38
CA PHE A 83 1.43 -1.47 -0.56
C PHE A 83 0.16 -2.24 -0.94
N PHE A 84 0.34 -3.51 -1.20
CA PHE A 84 -0.71 -4.45 -1.57
C PHE A 84 -0.80 -5.52 -0.49
N PRO A 85 -1.83 -5.50 0.35
CA PRO A 85 -2.05 -6.53 1.34
C PRO A 85 -2.26 -7.90 0.70
N ALA A 86 -1.79 -8.96 1.36
CA ALA A 86 -2.06 -10.32 0.94
C ALA A 86 -3.57 -10.57 0.82
N ARG A 87 -3.97 -11.28 -0.24
CA ARG A 87 -5.35 -11.71 -0.51
C ARG A 87 -6.38 -10.57 -0.64
N MET A 88 -5.93 -9.33 -0.81
CA MET A 88 -6.82 -8.21 -1.11
C MET A 88 -6.94 -8.06 -2.63
N PRO A 89 -8.15 -8.13 -3.19
CA PRO A 89 -8.35 -7.98 -4.63
C PRO A 89 -7.99 -6.59 -5.12
N TYR A 90 -7.30 -6.51 -6.25
CA TYR A 90 -7.05 -5.28 -7.00
C TYR A 90 -6.78 -5.60 -8.47
N ALA A 91 -6.83 -4.58 -9.33
CA ALA A 91 -6.28 -4.63 -10.68
C ALA A 91 -5.39 -3.41 -10.89
N THR A 92 -4.46 -3.49 -11.82
CA THR A 92 -3.57 -2.37 -12.14
C THR A 92 -3.19 -2.39 -13.60
N ARG A 93 -3.02 -1.19 -14.19
CA ARG A 93 -2.53 -1.03 -15.54
C ARG A 93 -1.62 0.19 -15.65
N TRP A 94 -0.63 0.09 -16.50
CA TRP A 94 0.30 1.20 -16.77
C TRP A 94 0.76 1.19 -18.21
N ARG A 95 1.19 2.36 -18.67
CA ARG A 95 1.76 2.56 -20.01
C ARG A 95 3.21 3.01 -19.88
N GLY A 96 4.06 2.51 -20.75
CA GLY A 96 5.51 2.70 -20.68
C GLY A 96 6.16 1.71 -19.72
N THR A 97 7.47 1.76 -19.62
CA THR A 97 8.25 0.86 -18.78
C THR A 97 8.34 1.41 -17.36
N VAL A 98 8.15 0.56 -16.37
CA VAL A 98 8.28 0.89 -14.94
C VAL A 98 9.45 0.12 -14.36
N ASP A 99 10.37 0.83 -13.71
CA ASP A 99 11.41 0.25 -12.88
C ASP A 99 10.95 0.26 -11.42
N ALA A 100 11.03 -0.89 -10.76
CA ALA A 100 10.55 -1.02 -9.41
C ALA A 100 11.37 -2.04 -8.60
N ILE A 101 11.36 -1.82 -7.29
CA ILE A 101 11.80 -2.79 -6.29
C ILE A 101 10.54 -3.29 -5.58
N ALA A 102 10.24 -4.58 -5.71
CA ALA A 102 9.14 -5.21 -5.01
C ALA A 102 9.69 -6.05 -3.85
N VAL A 103 9.21 -5.80 -2.64
CA VAL A 103 9.48 -6.61 -1.45
C VAL A 103 8.23 -7.39 -1.14
N GLU A 104 8.33 -8.71 -1.21
CA GLU A 104 7.30 -9.64 -0.84
C GLU A 104 7.49 -10.08 0.61
N ILE A 105 6.42 -10.05 1.40
CA ILE A 105 6.46 -10.31 2.84
C ILE A 105 5.36 -11.34 3.15
N THR A 106 5.73 -12.46 3.73
CA THR A 106 4.75 -13.49 4.06
C THR A 106 3.88 -13.07 5.25
N PRO A 107 2.60 -13.46 5.28
CA PRO A 107 1.73 -13.21 6.44
C PRO A 107 2.28 -13.79 7.73
N GLU A 108 2.98 -14.94 7.65
CA GLU A 108 3.60 -15.62 8.79
C GLU A 108 4.75 -14.80 9.38
N PHE A 109 5.55 -14.13 8.53
CA PHE A 109 6.62 -13.23 9.00
C PHE A 109 6.04 -12.02 9.74
N VAL A 110 4.95 -11.43 9.22
CA VAL A 110 4.24 -10.35 9.92
C VAL A 110 3.69 -10.82 11.26
N ALA A 111 3.09 -12.01 11.30
CA ALA A 111 2.54 -12.61 12.51
C ALA A 111 3.62 -12.85 13.57
N ALA A 112 4.79 -13.34 13.16
CA ALA A 112 5.92 -13.59 14.07
C ALA A 112 6.45 -12.29 14.71
N ILE A 113 6.44 -11.16 13.99
CA ILE A 113 6.88 -9.87 14.52
C ILE A 113 5.87 -9.30 15.52
N ARG A 114 4.58 -9.45 15.25
CA ARG A 114 3.52 -8.89 16.10
C ARG A 114 3.24 -9.67 17.37
N GLY A 115 3.49 -10.96 17.35
CA GLY A 115 3.04 -11.87 18.38
C GLY A 115 1.56 -12.26 18.29
N PRO A 116 1.16 -13.36 18.92
CA PRO A 116 -0.17 -13.95 18.76
C PRO A 116 -1.31 -13.09 19.32
N ASP A 117 -1.07 -12.29 20.33
CA ASP A 117 -2.12 -11.50 21.02
C ASP A 117 -2.46 -10.20 20.31
N GLU A 118 -1.58 -9.67 19.48
CA GLU A 118 -1.79 -8.40 18.77
C GLU A 118 -2.45 -8.57 17.40
N MET A 119 -2.65 -9.80 16.92
CA MET A 119 -3.27 -10.10 15.63
C MET A 119 -4.75 -9.69 15.54
N LYS A 120 -5.43 -9.58 16.69
CA LYS A 120 -6.86 -9.21 16.71
C LYS A 120 -7.04 -7.72 16.41
N GLY A 121 -7.35 -7.44 15.15
CA GLY A 121 -7.91 -6.13 14.77
C GLY A 121 -7.00 -5.20 13.95
N THR A 122 -5.87 -5.62 13.41
CA THR A 122 -5.14 -4.80 12.44
C THR A 122 -5.31 -5.39 11.05
N GLU A 123 -6.22 -4.82 10.29
CA GLU A 123 -6.33 -5.09 8.86
C GLU A 123 -5.36 -4.17 8.12
N PHE A 124 -4.52 -4.75 7.29
CA PHE A 124 -3.78 -3.99 6.31
C PHE A 124 -4.73 -3.49 5.23
N HIS A 125 -4.56 -2.23 4.83
CA HIS A 125 -5.28 -1.65 3.72
C HIS A 125 -4.30 -1.33 2.59
N HIS A 126 -4.79 -1.46 1.36
CA HIS A 126 -4.05 -0.95 0.21
C HIS A 126 -3.83 0.55 0.37
N TRP A 127 -2.61 1.00 0.11
CA TRP A 127 -2.31 2.41 -0.03
C TRP A 127 -1.34 2.64 -1.18
N SER A 128 -1.53 3.74 -1.86
CA SER A 128 -0.65 4.19 -2.94
C SER A 128 -0.24 5.63 -2.68
N SER A 129 0.96 5.96 -3.05
CA SER A 129 1.57 7.30 -2.97
C SER A 129 1.76 7.85 -1.55
N GLY A 130 2.40 7.09 -0.69
CA GLY A 130 2.99 7.67 0.49
C GLY A 130 4.45 8.06 0.20
N GLU A 131 4.83 9.31 0.44
CA GLU A 131 6.23 9.62 0.66
C GLU A 131 6.58 9.16 2.07
N ASN A 132 7.14 7.97 2.18
CA ASN A 132 7.73 7.48 3.41
C ASN A 132 9.21 7.26 3.17
N ALA A 133 10.01 8.26 3.52
CA ALA A 133 11.45 8.21 3.31
C ALA A 133 12.11 7.03 4.04
N LEU A 134 11.63 6.67 5.23
CA LEU A 134 12.17 5.55 5.99
C LEU A 134 11.95 4.23 5.25
N LEU A 135 10.71 3.95 4.83
CA LEU A 135 10.40 2.74 4.05
C LEU A 135 11.19 2.70 2.75
N ALA A 136 11.21 3.80 1.99
CA ALA A 136 11.93 3.86 0.73
C ALA A 136 13.42 3.57 0.91
N GLN A 137 14.09 4.19 1.88
CA GLN A 137 15.49 3.96 2.17
C GLN A 137 15.78 2.55 2.67
N THR A 138 14.89 1.97 3.47
CA THR A 138 15.03 0.59 3.94
C THR A 138 14.91 -0.42 2.78
N VAL A 139 13.96 -0.20 1.86
CA VAL A 139 13.83 -1.02 0.64
C VAL A 139 15.06 -0.89 -0.25
N ILE A 140 15.62 0.32 -0.41
CA ILE A 140 16.85 0.54 -1.17
C ILE A 140 18.04 -0.16 -0.51
N ALA A 141 18.17 -0.08 0.82
CA ALA A 141 19.23 -0.77 1.55
C ALA A 141 19.16 -2.29 1.36
N LEU A 142 17.95 -2.85 1.43
CA LEU A 142 17.72 -4.27 1.18
C LEU A 142 18.10 -4.67 -0.26
N ALA A 143 17.74 -3.86 -1.25
CA ALA A 143 18.09 -4.08 -2.65
C ALA A 143 19.61 -3.98 -2.90
N ASN A 144 20.28 -3.07 -2.25
CA ASN A 144 21.73 -2.92 -2.38
C ASN A 144 22.48 -4.10 -1.74
N ASP A 145 22.02 -4.58 -0.58
CA ASP A 145 22.56 -5.78 0.04
C ASP A 145 22.40 -7.02 -0.87
N ALA A 146 21.21 -7.19 -1.44
CA ALA A 146 20.94 -8.28 -2.38
C ALA A 146 21.83 -8.22 -3.64
N ARG A 147 22.01 -7.04 -4.24
CA ARG A 147 22.90 -6.83 -5.40
C ARG A 147 24.35 -7.14 -5.09
N ALA A 148 24.79 -6.87 -3.87
CA ALA A 148 26.13 -7.17 -3.40
C ALA A 148 26.33 -8.65 -3.01
N GLY A 149 25.31 -9.49 -3.17
CA GLY A 149 25.34 -10.90 -2.77
C GLY A 149 25.17 -11.12 -1.27
N SER A 150 24.53 -10.19 -0.57
CA SER A 150 24.25 -10.22 0.87
C SER A 150 25.48 -10.43 1.75
N PRO A 151 26.51 -9.58 1.63
CA PRO A 151 27.79 -9.74 2.33
C PRO A 151 27.62 -9.68 3.87
N ALA A 152 26.58 -8.99 4.35
CA ALA A 152 26.27 -8.93 5.77
C ALA A 152 25.47 -10.15 6.28
N GLY A 153 25.16 -11.08 5.37
CA GLY A 153 24.46 -12.31 5.68
C GLY A 153 22.95 -12.15 5.91
N ARG A 154 22.33 -13.27 6.17
CA ARG A 154 20.87 -13.38 6.31
C ARG A 154 20.27 -12.45 7.36
N LEU A 155 20.95 -12.31 8.52
CA LEU A 155 20.46 -11.49 9.64
C LEU A 155 20.22 -10.04 9.26
N TYR A 156 21.10 -9.47 8.44
CA TYR A 156 20.96 -8.07 8.02
C TYR A 156 19.68 -7.83 7.22
N GLY A 157 19.40 -8.66 6.22
CA GLY A 157 18.18 -8.55 5.43
C GLY A 157 16.92 -8.81 6.26
N GLU A 158 16.96 -9.77 7.20
CA GLU A 158 15.83 -10.01 8.11
C GLU A 158 15.59 -8.83 9.05
N CYS A 159 16.62 -8.18 9.58
CA CYS A 159 16.48 -6.94 10.37
C CYS A 159 15.84 -5.81 9.57
N LEU A 160 16.24 -5.60 8.31
CA LEU A 160 15.60 -4.62 7.42
C LEU A 160 14.13 -4.98 7.16
N GLY A 161 13.81 -6.26 6.99
CA GLY A 161 12.44 -6.75 6.87
C GLY A 161 11.60 -6.47 8.10
N VAL A 162 12.14 -6.70 9.30
CA VAL A 162 11.46 -6.33 10.56
C VAL A 162 11.18 -4.83 10.60
N ALA A 163 12.14 -3.99 10.20
CA ALA A 163 11.96 -2.53 10.14
C ALA A 163 10.85 -2.12 9.14
N ILE A 164 10.79 -2.76 7.97
CA ILE A 164 9.73 -2.55 6.98
C ILE A 164 8.36 -2.90 7.59
N VAL A 165 8.23 -4.08 8.20
CA VAL A 165 6.95 -4.53 8.80
C VAL A 165 6.53 -3.62 9.93
N ALA A 166 7.44 -3.24 10.83
CA ALA A 166 7.15 -2.33 11.94
C ALA A 166 6.61 -0.99 11.44
N GLU A 167 7.21 -0.43 10.39
CA GLU A 167 6.78 0.84 9.81
C GLU A 167 5.43 0.71 9.06
N LEU A 168 5.17 -0.39 8.36
CA LEU A 168 3.87 -0.69 7.77
C LEU A 168 2.77 -0.75 8.84
N LEU A 169 3.02 -1.42 9.94
CA LEU A 169 2.09 -1.52 11.07
C LEU A 169 1.82 -0.15 11.71
N ARG A 170 2.84 0.68 11.86
CA ARG A 170 2.71 2.05 12.36
C ARG A 170 1.82 2.90 11.46
N GLN A 171 1.98 2.82 10.14
CA GLN A 171 1.15 3.54 9.18
C GLN A 171 -0.32 3.10 9.25
N CYS A 172 -0.58 1.80 9.29
CA CYS A 172 -1.95 1.28 9.42
C CYS A 172 -2.64 1.74 10.70
N SER A 173 -1.90 1.85 11.80
CA SER A 173 -2.43 2.35 13.07
C SER A 173 -2.79 3.85 13.00
N THR A 174 -1.97 4.63 12.32
CA THR A 174 -2.19 6.08 12.14
C THR A 174 -3.41 6.36 11.25
N ASP A 175 -3.60 5.59 10.19
CA ASP A 175 -4.75 5.74 9.29
C ASP A 175 -6.09 5.40 9.97
N ARG A 176 -6.10 4.45 10.91
CA ARG A 176 -7.28 4.18 11.75
C ARG A 176 -7.67 5.39 12.58
N ASN A 177 -6.71 6.03 13.21
CA ASN A 177 -6.97 7.22 14.02
C ASN A 177 -7.48 8.38 13.17
N ARG A 178 -6.93 8.59 11.97
CA ARG A 178 -7.43 9.59 11.02
C ARG A 178 -8.88 9.33 10.62
N LYS A 179 -9.23 8.10 10.24
CA LYS A 179 -10.61 7.75 9.86
C LYS A 179 -11.59 7.94 11.03
N ARG A 180 -11.18 7.60 12.27
CA ARG A 180 -12.02 7.82 13.46
C ARG A 180 -12.23 9.30 13.76
N VAL A 181 -11.21 10.13 13.62
CA VAL A 181 -11.30 11.59 13.82
C VAL A 181 -12.22 12.22 12.77
N CYS A 182 -12.06 11.88 11.49
CA CYS A 182 -12.94 12.39 10.43
C CYS A 182 -14.41 11.98 10.62
N GLN A 183 -14.67 10.74 11.03
CA GLN A 183 -16.04 10.29 11.32
C GLN A 183 -16.64 10.97 12.57
N GLY A 184 -15.81 11.27 13.57
CA GLY A 184 -16.23 12.00 14.77
C GLY A 184 -16.56 13.47 14.48
N VAL A 185 -15.78 14.14 13.62
CA VAL A 185 -16.01 15.53 13.20
C VAL A 185 -17.27 15.64 12.33
N CYS A 186 -17.48 14.74 11.39
CA CYS A 186 -18.71 14.72 10.57
C CYS A 186 -19.99 14.53 11.40
N ARG A 187 -19.96 13.66 12.43
CA ARG A 187 -21.12 13.48 13.33
C ARG A 187 -21.41 14.70 14.21
N ARG A 188 -20.39 15.47 14.60
CA ARG A 188 -20.60 16.72 15.38
C ARG A 188 -21.11 17.88 14.52
N SER A 189 -20.74 17.97 13.25
CA SER A 189 -21.21 19.03 12.35
C SER A 189 -22.69 18.90 11.98
N VAL A 190 -23.23 17.68 11.93
CA VAL A 190 -24.66 17.45 11.59
C VAL A 190 -25.59 17.75 12.77
N SER A 191 -25.10 17.77 14.01
CA SER A 191 -25.93 18.10 15.19
C SER A 191 -26.08 19.59 15.47
N MET A 192 -25.42 20.50 14.74
CA MET A 192 -25.46 21.95 14.99
C MET A 192 -26.27 22.76 13.98
N VAL A 193 -26.96 22.15 13.03
CA VAL A 193 -27.68 22.89 11.96
C VAL A 193 -29.20 22.91 12.11
N PHE A 194 -29.76 22.39 13.18
CA PHE A 194 -31.22 22.50 13.42
C PHE A 194 -31.54 23.12 14.77
N SER A 195 -31.33 24.43 14.91
CA SER A 195 -31.98 25.29 15.89
C SER A 195 -31.75 26.78 15.55
N THR A 196 -32.34 27.26 14.48
CA THR A 196 -32.66 28.67 14.36
C THR A 196 -34.12 28.78 14.01
N THR A 197 -34.89 28.95 15.07
CA THR A 197 -36.27 29.40 15.09
C THR A 197 -36.40 30.68 14.31
N PHE A 198 -37.25 30.66 13.31
CA PHE A 198 -37.75 31.82 12.63
C PHE A 198 -38.69 32.57 13.57
N ASP A 199 -38.35 33.78 13.94
CA ASP A 199 -39.25 34.70 14.61
C ASP A 199 -39.60 35.84 13.64
N PRO A 200 -40.85 35.98 13.20
CA PRO A 200 -41.26 37.05 12.32
C PRO A 200 -41.73 38.27 13.15
N ILE A 201 -40.86 39.29 13.31
CA ILE A 201 -41.33 40.54 13.85
C ILE A 201 -41.83 41.42 12.72
N SER A 202 -43.13 41.61 12.75
CA SER A 202 -43.91 42.65 12.09
C SER A 202 -43.42 44.07 12.38
N ARG A 203 -43.13 44.77 11.28
CA ARG A 203 -43.61 46.12 11.02
C ARG A 203 -44.15 47.09 12.00
N ALA A 204 -43.75 48.27 11.94
CA ALA A 204 -44.64 49.42 11.94
C ALA A 204 -44.12 50.52 11.00
N ILE A 205 -44.96 50.83 10.05
CA ILE A 205 -44.88 52.01 9.16
C ILE A 205 -45.60 53.16 9.87
N SER A 206 -45.10 54.36 9.81
CA SER A 206 -45.93 55.54 9.63
C SER A 206 -45.13 56.78 9.19
N PRO A 207 -45.73 57.65 8.42
CA PRO A 207 -45.04 58.60 7.60
C PRO A 207 -45.06 60.02 8.23
N CYS A 208 -44.10 60.79 7.84
CA CYS A 208 -44.21 62.19 7.45
C CYS A 208 -42.97 62.59 6.66
#